data_507acd8d7ed5bb8ec5e9f1a9a413aa62
#
_entry.id   507acd8d7ed5bb8ec5e9f1a9a413aa62
#
_cell.length_a   1.000
_cell.length_b   1.000
_cell.length_c   1.000
_cell.angle_alpha   90.00
_cell.angle_beta   90.00
_cell.angle_gamma   90.00
#
_symmetry.space_group_name_H-M   'P 1'
#
loop_
_entity.id
_entity.type
_entity.pdbx_description
1 polymer ?
#
loop_
_entity_poly.entity_id
_entity_poly.type
_entity_poly.pdbx_seq_one_letter_code
_entity_poly.pdbx_strand_id
1 'polypeptide(L)'
;MALSGAFTGTTGNQYIFPTIRWSAVQSQDGNYSDVTATLYYSRSNSGYTTSGTWSGGITIDGQWTAGSRHIEVSWQSGTLAMSATVRVYHDADGSRSVTISAAGYISGTTLSSTSISATVTLDTIPRASVPTTNKSSIAMGEEIIIYTNRKNTAFCHTARYTFAGQAGDIADFDAETAWNWYSLVPKKSLANRIQNAASGVCTVYIKTWSDGNLTQQIGEEQSVSFTLTVPADAKPMVSTGWAAAAADNSGGKAAALSAFVSGFSRAQVTFSTAKIAPQYGASIRSYKITCGGVSADASPYKTGVLSGTSASIVCRVTDSRGLYAEETLTVSLYSYAAPALTGAKLYRSDDAMLPADTGLHIAGVATAKFSSCGGENVCTIKGYWRAVGGSWSTGTAMTSGAAGLVTGDVDILTTASYEAKIEITDKLGNTASFSAVIPTADVAFHLRPGGKGAAFGKYSEKEALEVAWPAEFQKGVTVGGKDIWELIYPVGAIYISASATDPKTLFGGTWTRIKDRFLLAAGDTFAAGKTGGEASHTLTVDEIPDHTHSYQYTGQSTVIGTDTIRLYDGNGQSNQYTGQQSSNCGGKAHNNMPPYLAVYVWQRTA
;
A
#
# COMPACT_ATOMS: atom_id res chain seq x y z
N MET A 1 -3.18 -43.14 43.23
CA MET A 1 -1.98 -42.33 43.36
C MET A 1 -1.59 -42.36 44.82
N ALA A 2 -0.34 -42.46 45.13
CA ALA A 2 0.08 -42.60 46.54
C ALA A 2 1.46 -41.96 46.77
N LEU A 3 1.73 -41.59 48.00
CA LEU A 3 3.04 -41.16 48.47
C LEU A 3 3.80 -42.26 49.20
N SER A 4 3.24 -43.42 49.29
CA SER A 4 3.90 -44.63 49.83
C SER A 4 3.22 -45.92 49.37
N GLY A 5 3.90 -46.98 49.43
CA GLY A 5 3.35 -48.28 49.10
C GLY A 5 4.35 -49.42 49.31
N ALA A 6 3.93 -50.62 48.97
CA ALA A 6 4.83 -51.79 48.98
C ALA A 6 4.44 -52.79 47.92
N PHE A 7 5.43 -53.51 47.40
CA PHE A 7 5.23 -54.65 46.48
C PHE A 7 6.26 -55.72 46.78
N THR A 8 5.87 -56.95 46.49
CA THR A 8 6.63 -58.14 46.88
C THR A 8 7.03 -58.95 45.62
N GLY A 9 8.22 -59.45 45.62
CA GLY A 9 8.79 -60.31 44.57
C GLY A 9 9.04 -61.74 45.08
N THR A 10 9.79 -62.49 44.32
CA THR A 10 10.13 -63.88 44.63
C THR A 10 11.64 -64.12 44.69
N THR A 11 12.12 -65.10 45.45
CA THR A 11 13.53 -65.53 45.50
C THR A 11 13.73 -66.94 44.94
N GLY A 12 12.73 -67.53 44.30
CA GLY A 12 12.70 -68.95 43.98
C GLY A 12 12.37 -69.85 45.18
N ASN A 13 12.34 -69.30 46.39
CA ASN A 13 11.87 -69.98 47.61
C ASN A 13 10.51 -69.43 47.99
N GLN A 14 9.49 -70.31 48.11
CA GLN A 14 8.12 -69.89 48.41
C GLN A 14 7.93 -69.28 49.82
N TYR A 15 8.89 -69.45 50.74
CA TYR A 15 8.79 -69.00 52.14
C TYR A 15 9.65 -67.78 52.43
N ILE A 16 10.60 -67.39 51.54
CA ILE A 16 11.44 -66.23 51.69
C ILE A 16 11.22 -65.35 50.49
N PHE A 17 10.81 -64.11 50.71
CA PHE A 17 10.48 -63.18 49.63
C PHE A 17 10.98 -61.75 49.91
N PRO A 18 11.40 -61.05 48.88
CA PRO A 18 11.79 -59.63 48.95
C PRO A 18 10.53 -58.77 48.91
N THR A 19 10.55 -57.67 49.64
CA THR A 19 9.49 -56.63 49.59
C THR A 19 10.19 -55.27 49.51
N ILE A 20 9.83 -54.52 48.52
CA ILE A 20 10.17 -53.09 48.48
C ILE A 20 9.03 -52.33 49.14
N ARG A 21 9.37 -51.57 50.19
CA ARG A 21 8.52 -50.49 50.72
C ARG A 21 9.06 -49.21 50.20
N TRP A 22 8.18 -48.36 49.70
CA TRP A 22 8.61 -47.08 49.17
C TRP A 22 7.76 -45.94 49.76
N SER A 23 8.34 -44.73 49.82
CA SER A 23 7.68 -43.48 50.18
C SER A 23 8.24 -42.35 49.34
N ALA A 24 7.45 -41.32 49.16
CA ALA A 24 7.84 -40.15 48.42
C ALA A 24 7.53 -38.88 49.22
N VAL A 25 8.49 -37.95 49.26
CA VAL A 25 8.29 -36.60 49.84
C VAL A 25 8.29 -35.62 48.69
N GLN A 26 7.18 -34.94 48.50
CA GLN A 26 7.01 -33.99 47.39
C GLN A 26 7.54 -32.62 47.74
N SER A 27 8.19 -32.00 46.77
CA SER A 27 8.52 -30.56 46.73
C SER A 27 7.64 -29.90 45.67
N GLN A 28 6.64 -29.14 46.12
CA GLN A 28 5.73 -28.46 45.20
C GLN A 28 6.43 -27.40 44.36
N ASP A 29 7.31 -26.59 44.97
CA ASP A 29 8.04 -25.55 44.27
C ASP A 29 9.06 -26.12 43.27
N GLY A 30 9.75 -27.18 43.69
CA GLY A 30 10.77 -27.83 42.85
C GLY A 30 10.21 -28.79 41.79
N ASN A 31 8.91 -29.09 41.83
CA ASN A 31 8.24 -30.07 40.97
C ASN A 31 8.94 -31.43 40.95
N TYR A 32 9.33 -31.91 42.11
CA TYR A 32 9.98 -33.21 42.27
C TYR A 32 9.48 -33.96 43.50
N SER A 33 9.73 -35.23 43.52
CA SER A 33 9.57 -36.09 44.71
C SER A 33 10.92 -36.75 45.04
N ASP A 34 11.31 -36.72 46.28
CA ASP A 34 12.39 -37.52 46.81
C ASP A 34 11.80 -38.88 47.16
N VAL A 35 12.02 -39.88 46.27
CA VAL A 35 11.49 -41.23 46.35
C VAL A 35 12.47 -42.12 47.10
N THR A 36 12.06 -42.60 48.23
CA THR A 36 12.86 -43.57 49.03
C THR A 36 12.29 -44.96 48.84
N ALA A 37 13.10 -45.90 48.41
CA ALA A 37 12.76 -47.31 48.33
C ALA A 37 13.65 -48.11 49.28
N THR A 38 13.03 -48.96 50.03
CA THR A 38 13.68 -49.80 51.04
C THR A 38 13.35 -51.25 50.80
N LEU A 39 14.39 -52.06 50.56
CA LEU A 39 14.29 -53.49 50.33
C LEU A 39 14.39 -54.26 51.65
N TYR A 40 13.39 -55.02 51.90
CA TYR A 40 13.30 -55.97 53.03
C TYR A 40 13.22 -57.42 52.50
N TYR A 41 13.76 -58.36 53.24
CA TYR A 41 13.50 -59.77 53.11
C TYR A 41 12.69 -60.27 54.28
N SER A 42 11.61 -60.95 54.00
CA SER A 42 10.68 -61.52 54.98
C SER A 42 10.52 -63.03 54.76
N ARG A 43 10.05 -63.71 55.81
CA ARG A 43 9.67 -65.12 55.69
C ARG A 43 8.20 -65.32 56.08
N SER A 44 7.56 -66.27 55.43
CA SER A 44 6.17 -66.67 55.74
C SER A 44 6.10 -67.90 56.64
N ASN A 45 7.20 -68.63 56.82
CA ASN A 45 7.26 -69.82 57.61
C ASN A 45 8.44 -69.75 58.60
N SER A 46 8.21 -70.04 59.87
CA SER A 46 9.22 -69.95 60.93
C SER A 46 10.32 -70.99 60.82
N GLY A 47 10.12 -72.12 60.10
CA GLY A 47 11.12 -73.13 59.81
C GLY A 47 12.17 -72.72 58.77
N TYR A 48 11.99 -71.57 58.11
CA TYR A 48 12.93 -71.13 57.05
C TYR A 48 13.63 -69.88 57.52
N THR A 49 14.95 -69.98 57.61
CA THR A 49 15.86 -68.83 57.86
C THR A 49 16.92 -68.78 56.82
N THR A 50 17.44 -67.60 56.55
CA THR A 50 18.63 -67.45 55.69
C THR A 50 19.47 -66.34 56.25
N SER A 51 20.79 -66.51 56.19
CA SER A 51 21.78 -65.54 56.61
C SER A 51 22.88 -65.47 55.55
N GLY A 52 23.34 -64.27 55.25
CA GLY A 52 24.39 -64.04 54.29
C GLY A 52 24.55 -62.56 53.95
N THR A 53 25.52 -62.24 53.15
CA THR A 53 25.69 -60.87 52.67
C THR A 53 24.84 -60.65 51.41
N TRP A 54 23.85 -59.82 51.54
CA TRP A 54 23.14 -59.32 50.35
C TRP A 54 24.03 -58.36 49.62
N SER A 55 24.16 -58.51 48.30
CA SER A 55 24.88 -57.62 47.38
C SER A 55 24.01 -57.39 46.16
N GLY A 56 23.86 -56.11 45.83
CA GLY A 56 23.01 -55.73 44.70
C GLY A 56 22.75 -54.23 44.67
N GLY A 57 21.56 -53.83 44.26
CA GLY A 57 21.15 -52.41 44.29
C GLY A 57 19.66 -52.21 44.05
N ILE A 58 19.25 -51.01 44.29
CA ILE A 58 17.92 -50.47 44.02
C ILE A 58 18.03 -49.50 42.84
N THR A 59 17.17 -49.67 41.85
CA THR A 59 16.97 -48.66 40.77
C THR A 59 15.66 -47.92 41.03
N ILE A 60 15.73 -46.61 41.06
CA ILE A 60 14.58 -45.74 41.13
C ILE A 60 14.66 -44.81 39.91
N ASP A 61 13.65 -44.83 39.06
CA ASP A 61 13.57 -43.97 37.83
C ASP A 61 14.85 -44.08 36.94
N GLY A 62 15.35 -45.31 36.79
CA GLY A 62 16.57 -45.57 36.01
C GLY A 62 17.89 -45.32 36.72
N GLN A 63 17.90 -44.73 37.92
CA GLN A 63 19.12 -44.49 38.70
C GLN A 63 19.39 -45.65 39.63
N TRP A 64 20.53 -46.30 39.40
CA TRP A 64 21.01 -47.46 40.18
C TRP A 64 21.82 -47.01 41.36
N THR A 65 21.42 -47.47 42.55
CA THR A 65 22.21 -47.32 43.79
C THR A 65 22.67 -48.70 44.27
N ALA A 66 23.95 -48.94 44.33
CA ALA A 66 24.51 -50.19 44.80
C ALA A 66 24.61 -50.23 46.33
N GLY A 67 24.50 -51.44 46.85
CA GLY A 67 24.65 -51.65 48.30
C GLY A 67 25.03 -53.09 48.63
N SER A 68 25.62 -53.26 49.79
CA SER A 68 25.92 -54.59 50.37
C SER A 68 25.71 -54.55 51.88
N ARG A 69 25.05 -55.53 52.41
CA ARG A 69 24.75 -55.63 53.81
C ARG A 69 24.60 -57.09 54.24
N HIS A 70 25.18 -57.44 55.38
CA HIS A 70 24.87 -58.72 55.99
C HIS A 70 23.45 -58.69 56.56
N ILE A 71 22.64 -59.66 56.17
CA ILE A 71 21.25 -59.81 56.60
C ILE A 71 20.99 -61.19 57.17
N GLU A 72 20.15 -61.25 58.18
CA GLU A 72 19.63 -62.47 58.78
C GLU A 72 18.10 -62.42 58.73
N VAL A 73 17.50 -63.25 57.88
CA VAL A 73 16.05 -63.27 57.66
C VAL A 73 15.44 -64.26 58.62
N SER A 74 15.14 -63.75 59.82
CA SER A 74 14.64 -64.54 60.96
C SER A 74 13.19 -64.19 61.37
N TRP A 75 12.65 -63.11 60.81
CA TRP A 75 11.36 -62.59 61.23
C TRP A 75 10.40 -62.32 60.08
N GLN A 76 9.09 -62.36 60.35
CA GLN A 76 8.01 -62.03 59.40
C GLN A 76 7.96 -60.52 59.13
N SER A 77 8.41 -59.67 60.04
CA SER A 77 8.43 -58.22 59.91
C SER A 77 9.37 -57.67 58.81
N GLY A 78 10.29 -58.48 58.33
CA GLY A 78 11.25 -58.13 57.30
C GLY A 78 12.58 -57.64 57.88
N THR A 79 13.65 -58.17 57.31
CA THR A 79 15.04 -57.72 57.57
C THR A 79 15.45 -56.73 56.51
N LEU A 80 15.91 -55.56 56.91
CA LEU A 80 16.40 -54.50 56.00
C LEU A 80 17.63 -54.97 55.26
N ALA A 81 17.58 -54.97 53.95
CA ALA A 81 18.72 -55.25 53.08
C ALA A 81 19.39 -53.94 52.56
N MET A 82 18.60 -53.02 52.12
CA MET A 82 19.10 -51.77 51.54
C MET A 82 18.01 -50.72 51.52
N SER A 83 18.42 -49.44 51.52
CA SER A 83 17.54 -48.29 51.24
C SER A 83 18.28 -47.32 50.28
N ALA A 84 17.51 -46.76 49.38
CA ALA A 84 18.01 -45.76 48.43
C ALA A 84 16.98 -44.64 48.31
N THR A 85 17.43 -43.43 48.12
CA THR A 85 16.60 -42.27 47.83
C THR A 85 17.09 -41.59 46.58
N VAL A 86 16.14 -41.28 45.68
CA VAL A 86 16.40 -40.64 44.42
C VAL A 86 15.43 -39.50 44.22
N ARG A 87 15.92 -38.36 43.77
CA ARG A 87 15.08 -37.25 43.35
C ARG A 87 14.52 -37.51 41.96
N VAL A 88 13.20 -37.48 41.84
CA VAL A 88 12.46 -37.70 40.61
C VAL A 88 11.65 -36.46 40.29
N TYR A 89 11.98 -35.80 39.15
CA TYR A 89 11.23 -34.67 38.68
C TYR A 89 9.91 -35.11 38.04
N HIS A 90 8.84 -34.41 38.39
CA HIS A 90 7.52 -34.62 37.78
C HIS A 90 7.44 -33.94 36.41
N ASP A 91 6.54 -34.40 35.58
CA ASP A 91 6.21 -33.80 34.30
C ASP A 91 5.64 -32.40 34.48
N ALA A 92 5.51 -31.61 33.39
CA ALA A 92 5.04 -30.23 33.45
C ALA A 92 3.61 -30.07 34.05
N ASP A 93 2.80 -31.12 34.01
CA ASP A 93 1.46 -31.18 34.59
C ASP A 93 1.49 -31.65 36.07
N GLY A 94 2.67 -31.93 36.58
CA GLY A 94 2.85 -32.41 37.96
C GLY A 94 2.64 -33.91 38.15
N SER A 95 2.31 -34.64 37.12
CA SER A 95 2.20 -36.11 37.17
C SER A 95 3.55 -36.80 37.10
N ARG A 96 3.66 -38.00 37.63
CA ARG A 96 4.82 -38.84 37.47
C ARG A 96 4.53 -40.29 37.80
N SER A 97 4.96 -41.18 36.97
CA SER A 97 5.09 -42.61 37.24
C SER A 97 6.55 -43.00 37.34
N VAL A 98 6.88 -43.76 38.34
CA VAL A 98 8.27 -44.14 38.69
C VAL A 98 8.38 -45.64 38.71
N THR A 99 9.37 -46.17 37.97
CA THR A 99 9.71 -47.59 38.09
C THR A 99 10.72 -47.77 39.21
N ILE A 100 10.36 -48.58 40.17
CA ILE A 100 11.22 -48.96 41.30
C ILE A 100 11.55 -50.44 41.14
N SER A 101 12.80 -50.78 41.16
CA SER A 101 13.25 -52.16 41.08
C SER A 101 14.44 -52.42 42.00
N ALA A 102 14.64 -53.65 42.34
CA ALA A 102 15.85 -54.09 43.03
C ALA A 102 16.33 -55.40 42.42
N ALA A 103 17.62 -55.52 42.29
CA ALA A 103 18.29 -56.72 41.83
C ALA A 103 19.50 -57.02 42.70
N GLY A 104 19.69 -58.24 43.08
CA GLY A 104 20.80 -58.67 43.95
C GLY A 104 20.71 -60.13 44.34
N TYR A 105 21.67 -60.57 45.09
CA TYR A 105 21.74 -61.92 45.62
C TYR A 105 22.25 -61.92 47.06
N ILE A 106 21.97 -62.99 47.78
CA ILE A 106 22.49 -63.21 49.16
C ILE A 106 23.58 -64.28 49.07
N SER A 107 24.83 -63.86 49.31
CA SER A 107 25.95 -64.77 49.25
C SER A 107 25.91 -65.83 50.34
N GLY A 108 26.36 -67.04 50.04
CA GLY A 108 26.35 -68.15 50.98
C GLY A 108 25.00 -68.84 51.14
N THR A 109 24.06 -68.58 50.27
CA THR A 109 22.69 -69.13 50.31
C THR A 109 22.36 -69.81 48.98
N THR A 110 21.33 -70.73 48.98
CA THR A 110 20.78 -71.37 47.79
C THR A 110 19.64 -70.60 47.17
N LEU A 111 19.41 -69.34 47.62
CA LEU A 111 18.36 -68.50 47.05
C LEU A 111 18.82 -68.01 45.68
N SER A 112 17.88 -67.99 44.74
CA SER A 112 18.12 -67.40 43.41
C SER A 112 18.38 -65.89 43.54
N SER A 113 19.03 -65.30 42.56
CA SER A 113 19.13 -63.87 42.48
C SER A 113 17.74 -63.25 42.47
N THR A 114 17.58 -62.19 43.26
CA THR A 114 16.32 -61.45 43.38
C THR A 114 16.24 -60.42 42.27
N SER A 115 15.10 -60.39 41.59
CA SER A 115 14.72 -59.28 40.73
C SER A 115 13.28 -58.93 41.02
N ILE A 116 13.03 -57.76 41.48
CA ILE A 116 11.69 -57.23 41.83
C ILE A 116 11.52 -55.86 41.20
N SER A 117 10.39 -55.63 40.54
CA SER A 117 10.12 -54.35 39.84
C SER A 117 8.63 -54.05 39.86
N ALA A 118 8.31 -52.79 40.07
CA ALA A 118 6.96 -52.26 39.86
C ALA A 118 7.03 -50.82 39.41
N THR A 119 6.06 -50.41 38.60
CA THR A 119 5.84 -49.00 38.29
C THR A 119 4.74 -48.45 39.20
N VAL A 120 5.03 -47.40 39.91
CA VAL A 120 4.13 -46.74 40.83
C VAL A 120 3.81 -45.32 40.34
N THR A 121 2.59 -44.91 40.45
CA THR A 121 2.17 -43.54 40.12
C THR A 121 2.11 -42.71 41.38
N LEU A 122 2.95 -41.69 41.43
CA LEU A 122 2.99 -40.76 42.57
C LEU A 122 1.76 -39.83 42.56
N ASP A 123 1.42 -39.29 43.71
CA ASP A 123 0.43 -38.22 43.74
C ASP A 123 0.87 -37.04 42.89
N THR A 124 -0.04 -36.51 42.12
CA THR A 124 0.24 -35.37 41.25
C THR A 124 0.57 -34.12 42.08
N ILE A 125 1.69 -33.50 41.79
CA ILE A 125 2.03 -32.20 42.41
C ILE A 125 1.16 -31.12 41.76
N PRO A 126 0.30 -30.45 42.52
CA PRO A 126 -0.52 -29.38 41.93
C PRO A 126 0.34 -28.29 41.30
N ARG A 127 0.07 -27.97 40.04
CA ARG A 127 0.81 -26.93 39.26
C ARG A 127 -0.09 -25.78 38.91
N ALA A 128 0.44 -24.56 39.06
CA ALA A 128 -0.28 -23.37 38.63
C ALA A 128 -0.58 -23.45 37.11
N SER A 129 -1.75 -22.98 36.77
CA SER A 129 -2.19 -22.88 35.38
C SER A 129 -1.43 -21.78 34.67
N VAL A 130 -0.84 -22.09 33.54
CA VAL A 130 -0.10 -21.10 32.70
C VAL A 130 -1.01 -20.59 31.62
N PRO A 131 -1.42 -19.32 31.67
CA PRO A 131 -2.38 -18.78 30.72
C PRO A 131 -1.78 -18.62 29.32
N THR A 132 -2.65 -18.72 28.31
CA THR A 132 -2.35 -18.38 26.93
C THR A 132 -3.48 -17.54 26.34
N THR A 133 -3.25 -16.94 25.19
CA THR A 133 -4.25 -16.14 24.49
C THR A 133 -4.46 -16.66 23.08
N ASN A 134 -5.66 -16.44 22.53
CA ASN A 134 -5.98 -16.78 21.14
C ASN A 134 -5.38 -15.79 20.12
N LYS A 135 -4.92 -14.63 20.57
CA LYS A 135 -4.33 -13.58 19.73
C LYS A 135 -3.14 -12.95 20.45
N SER A 136 -2.13 -12.56 19.70
CA SER A 136 -0.97 -11.84 20.22
C SER A 136 -1.16 -10.31 20.22
N SER A 137 -2.19 -9.82 19.53
CA SER A 137 -2.55 -8.39 19.45
C SER A 137 -4.04 -8.23 19.17
N ILE A 138 -4.64 -7.23 19.80
CA ILE A 138 -6.03 -6.79 19.56
C ILE A 138 -6.14 -5.27 19.64
N ALA A 139 -7.20 -4.70 19.07
CA ALA A 139 -7.56 -3.30 19.32
C ALA A 139 -8.40 -3.16 20.62
N MET A 140 -8.26 -2.03 21.28
CA MET A 140 -9.11 -1.70 22.45
C MET A 140 -10.57 -1.67 22.00
N GLY A 141 -11.43 -2.37 22.76
CA GLY A 141 -12.83 -2.59 22.44
C GLY A 141 -13.11 -3.89 21.70
N GLU A 142 -12.08 -4.61 21.26
CA GLU A 142 -12.20 -5.97 20.72
C GLU A 142 -12.03 -7.02 21.80
N GLU A 143 -12.52 -8.21 21.52
CA GLU A 143 -12.43 -9.36 22.40
C GLU A 143 -11.14 -10.14 22.21
N ILE A 144 -10.52 -10.53 23.34
CA ILE A 144 -9.46 -11.52 23.42
C ILE A 144 -9.85 -12.63 24.38
N ILE A 145 -9.57 -13.86 23.99
CA ILE A 145 -9.80 -15.02 24.84
C ILE A 145 -8.51 -15.37 25.59
N ILE A 146 -8.62 -15.47 26.88
CA ILE A 146 -7.56 -15.90 27.78
C ILE A 146 -7.87 -17.36 28.19
N TYR A 147 -7.05 -18.29 27.75
CA TYR A 147 -7.16 -19.68 28.18
C TYR A 147 -6.41 -19.88 29.49
N THR A 148 -7.06 -20.46 30.47
CA THR A 148 -6.42 -20.76 31.75
C THR A 148 -5.48 -21.96 31.68
N ASN A 149 -5.70 -22.86 30.71
CA ASN A 149 -4.94 -24.11 30.56
C ASN A 149 -4.88 -24.89 31.89
N ARG A 150 -6.04 -24.97 32.52
CA ARG A 150 -6.25 -25.51 33.85
C ARG A 150 -5.70 -26.93 33.99
N LYS A 151 -4.89 -27.16 35.02
CA LYS A 151 -4.20 -28.45 35.24
C LYS A 151 -5.07 -29.45 36.03
N ASN A 152 -6.10 -29.00 36.72
CA ASN A 152 -7.06 -29.84 37.44
C ASN A 152 -8.45 -29.23 37.31
N THR A 153 -9.48 -30.06 37.16
CA THR A 153 -10.88 -29.63 37.06
C THR A 153 -11.41 -28.90 38.28
N ALA A 154 -10.83 -29.14 39.46
CA ALA A 154 -11.18 -28.47 40.71
C ALA A 154 -10.56 -27.08 40.85
N PHE A 155 -9.56 -26.75 40.07
CA PHE A 155 -8.86 -25.46 40.19
C PHE A 155 -9.75 -24.30 39.76
N CYS A 156 -9.71 -23.25 40.56
CA CYS A 156 -10.34 -21.98 40.28
C CYS A 156 -9.27 -20.91 40.01
N HIS A 157 -9.64 -19.82 39.39
CA HIS A 157 -8.71 -18.78 39.02
C HIS A 157 -9.25 -17.40 39.39
N THR A 158 -8.34 -16.51 39.76
CA THR A 158 -8.59 -15.07 39.76
C THR A 158 -7.65 -14.39 38.77
N ALA A 159 -8.14 -13.37 38.09
CA ALA A 159 -7.36 -12.69 37.08
C ALA A 159 -7.41 -11.17 37.23
N ARG A 160 -6.31 -10.55 36.95
CA ARG A 160 -6.16 -9.10 36.84
C ARG A 160 -5.31 -8.78 35.60
N TYR A 161 -5.40 -7.55 35.13
CA TYR A 161 -4.52 -7.09 34.07
C TYR A 161 -3.77 -5.83 34.48
N THR A 162 -2.66 -5.56 33.82
CA THR A 162 -1.96 -4.28 33.89
C THR A 162 -1.72 -3.74 32.48
N PHE A 163 -1.92 -2.44 32.30
CA PHE A 163 -1.67 -1.74 31.06
C PHE A 163 -1.22 -0.31 31.33
N ALA A 164 0.00 0.07 30.90
CA ALA A 164 0.54 1.43 31.01
C ALA A 164 0.33 2.06 32.39
N GLY A 165 0.63 1.31 33.47
CA GLY A 165 0.47 1.73 34.84
C GLY A 165 -0.98 1.70 35.37
N GLN A 166 -1.95 1.31 34.55
CA GLN A 166 -3.33 1.03 35.00
C GLN A 166 -3.44 -0.45 35.33
N ALA A 167 -3.90 -0.77 36.51
CA ALA A 167 -4.34 -2.10 36.88
C ALA A 167 -5.88 -2.18 36.82
N GLY A 168 -6.41 -3.36 36.54
CA GLY A 168 -7.83 -3.64 36.58
C GLY A 168 -8.08 -5.12 36.82
N ASP A 169 -9.14 -5.42 37.53
CA ASP A 169 -9.62 -6.79 37.72
C ASP A 169 -10.42 -7.20 36.51
N ILE A 170 -10.33 -8.48 36.18
CA ILE A 170 -11.17 -9.08 35.15
C ILE A 170 -12.38 -9.63 35.93
N ALA A 171 -13.43 -8.83 36.00
CA ALA A 171 -14.55 -9.00 36.94
C ALA A 171 -15.34 -10.32 36.79
N ASP A 172 -15.29 -10.92 35.62
CA ASP A 172 -16.05 -12.12 35.32
C ASP A 172 -15.23 -13.41 35.45
N PHE A 173 -14.01 -13.36 35.98
CA PHE A 173 -13.29 -14.54 36.46
C PHE A 173 -13.97 -15.01 37.76
N ASP A 174 -15.14 -15.60 37.57
CA ASP A 174 -15.88 -16.10 38.71
C ASP A 174 -15.16 -17.34 39.28
N ALA A 175 -14.85 -17.30 40.57
CA ALA A 175 -14.17 -18.38 41.27
C ALA A 175 -14.94 -19.71 41.21
N GLU A 176 -16.24 -19.65 40.96
CA GLU A 176 -17.11 -20.83 40.88
C GLU A 176 -17.17 -21.48 39.50
N THR A 177 -16.76 -20.79 38.44
CA THR A 177 -16.87 -21.31 37.08
C THR A 177 -15.62 -22.09 36.67
N ALA A 178 -15.81 -23.36 36.43
CA ALA A 178 -14.83 -24.29 35.91
C ALA A 178 -14.47 -24.03 34.42
N TRP A 179 -14.48 -22.78 33.97
CA TRP A 179 -14.25 -22.43 32.60
C TRP A 179 -12.76 -22.50 32.26
N ASN A 180 -12.45 -23.07 31.10
CA ASN A 180 -11.07 -23.16 30.60
C ASN A 180 -10.59 -21.90 29.89
N TRP A 181 -11.48 -20.97 29.67
CA TRP A 181 -11.16 -19.72 28.93
C TRP A 181 -12.02 -18.56 29.48
N TYR A 182 -11.60 -17.38 29.08
CA TYR A 182 -12.14 -16.14 29.55
C TYR A 182 -12.18 -15.07 28.49
N SER A 183 -13.25 -14.29 28.39
CA SER A 183 -13.37 -13.17 27.47
C SER A 183 -12.95 -11.88 28.15
N LEU A 184 -11.96 -11.19 27.60
CA LEU A 184 -11.58 -9.84 28.03
C LEU A 184 -11.82 -8.86 26.88
N VAL A 185 -12.61 -7.80 27.16
CA VAL A 185 -12.80 -6.67 26.23
C VAL A 185 -12.21 -5.40 26.87
N PRO A 186 -10.93 -5.08 26.57
CA PRO A 186 -10.28 -3.89 27.12
C PRO A 186 -10.99 -2.61 26.68
N LYS A 187 -11.34 -1.74 27.61
CA LYS A 187 -12.07 -0.49 27.33
C LYS A 187 -11.23 0.44 26.47
N LYS A 188 -11.86 1.10 25.49
CA LYS A 188 -11.21 2.13 24.64
C LYS A 188 -10.60 3.28 25.45
N SER A 189 -11.14 3.58 26.63
CA SER A 189 -10.61 4.61 27.54
C SER A 189 -9.18 4.33 28.04
N LEU A 190 -8.68 3.09 27.93
CA LEU A 190 -7.28 2.76 28.24
C LEU A 190 -6.31 3.51 27.33
N ALA A 191 -6.73 3.94 26.14
CA ALA A 191 -5.93 4.76 25.26
C ALA A 191 -5.49 6.10 25.89
N ASN A 192 -6.21 6.61 26.90
CA ASN A 192 -5.77 7.79 27.68
C ASN A 192 -4.41 7.59 28.37
N ARG A 193 -3.97 6.36 28.56
CA ARG A 193 -2.70 6.04 29.22
C ARG A 193 -1.50 6.02 28.26
N ILE A 194 -1.76 5.94 26.96
CA ILE A 194 -0.72 5.90 25.91
C ILE A 194 -0.97 7.02 24.89
N GLN A 195 -0.96 8.27 25.36
CA GLN A 195 -1.35 9.44 24.56
C GLN A 195 -0.47 9.68 23.33
N ASN A 196 0.77 9.17 23.35
CA ASN A 196 1.77 9.35 22.28
C ASN A 196 2.18 8.03 21.61
N ALA A 197 1.50 6.93 21.91
CA ALA A 197 1.78 5.61 21.33
C ALA A 197 0.52 4.97 20.77
N ALA A 198 0.64 4.30 19.64
CA ALA A 198 -0.47 3.60 19.00
C ALA A 198 -0.74 2.22 19.63
N SER A 199 0.15 1.73 20.49
CA SER A 199 0.01 0.43 21.15
C SER A 199 0.83 0.37 22.43
N GLY A 200 0.53 -0.63 23.26
CA GLY A 200 1.28 -0.97 24.46
C GLY A 200 1.09 -2.43 24.82
N VAL A 201 1.90 -2.92 25.74
CA VAL A 201 1.77 -4.29 26.24
C VAL A 201 0.74 -4.33 27.37
N CYS A 202 -0.25 -5.19 27.22
CA CYS A 202 -1.19 -5.57 28.27
C CYS A 202 -0.76 -6.93 28.81
N THR A 203 -0.61 -7.04 30.13
CA THR A 203 -0.26 -8.29 30.81
C THR A 203 -1.41 -8.71 31.68
N VAL A 204 -1.90 -9.91 31.46
CA VAL A 204 -2.89 -10.57 32.29
C VAL A 204 -2.18 -11.50 33.25
N TYR A 205 -2.53 -11.41 34.51
CA TYR A 205 -2.00 -12.22 35.59
C TYR A 205 -3.11 -13.12 36.13
N ILE A 206 -2.79 -14.39 36.31
CA ILE A 206 -3.74 -15.41 36.84
C ILE A 206 -3.14 -16.07 38.05
N LYS A 207 -3.88 -16.09 39.14
CA LYS A 207 -3.64 -16.93 40.29
C LYS A 207 -4.49 -18.19 40.19
N THR A 208 -3.88 -19.32 40.48
CA THR A 208 -4.57 -20.62 40.56
C THR A 208 -4.87 -20.95 42.01
N TRP A 209 -6.07 -21.41 42.31
CA TRP A 209 -6.55 -21.76 43.63
C TRP A 209 -7.02 -23.22 43.64
N SER A 210 -6.89 -23.89 44.77
CA SER A 210 -7.25 -25.30 44.92
C SER A 210 -8.76 -25.55 44.75
N ASP A 211 -9.57 -24.56 45.09
CA ASP A 211 -11.03 -24.62 45.09
C ASP A 211 -11.67 -23.22 45.01
N GLY A 212 -13.00 -23.15 44.94
CA GLY A 212 -13.76 -21.91 44.80
C GLY A 212 -13.73 -20.99 46.03
N ASN A 213 -13.23 -21.44 47.20
CA ASN A 213 -13.13 -20.59 48.39
C ASN A 213 -11.90 -19.66 48.34
N LEU A 214 -11.00 -19.85 47.38
CA LEU A 214 -9.79 -19.04 47.15
C LEU A 214 -8.88 -18.92 48.39
N THR A 215 -8.79 -20.01 49.18
CA THR A 215 -8.06 -20.02 50.44
C THR A 215 -6.63 -20.52 50.29
N GLN A 216 -6.39 -21.43 49.31
CA GLN A 216 -5.09 -22.03 49.08
C GLN A 216 -4.63 -21.78 47.64
N GLN A 217 -3.64 -20.91 47.49
CA GLN A 217 -3.04 -20.65 46.18
C GLN A 217 -2.14 -21.84 45.77
N ILE A 218 -2.22 -22.21 44.52
CA ILE A 218 -1.39 -23.23 43.87
C ILE A 218 -0.29 -22.55 43.07
N GLY A 219 0.97 -22.69 43.54
CA GLY A 219 2.14 -22.12 42.90
C GLY A 219 2.11 -20.57 42.81
N GLU A 220 3.02 -20.02 42.03
CA GLU A 220 3.13 -18.58 41.82
C GLU A 220 2.12 -18.07 40.81
N GLU A 221 1.81 -16.76 40.85
CA GLU A 221 0.98 -16.05 39.88
C GLU A 221 1.63 -16.18 38.49
N GLN A 222 0.88 -16.65 37.52
CA GLN A 222 1.31 -16.80 36.14
C GLN A 222 0.79 -15.67 35.27
N SER A 223 1.48 -15.37 34.17
CA SER A 223 1.05 -14.26 33.32
C SER A 223 1.16 -14.58 31.81
N VAL A 224 0.37 -13.86 31.04
CA VAL A 224 0.45 -13.82 29.58
C VAL A 224 0.33 -12.38 29.12
N SER A 225 1.09 -12.01 28.11
CA SER A 225 1.09 -10.67 27.57
C SER A 225 0.64 -10.68 26.11
N PHE A 226 -0.04 -9.62 25.72
CA PHE A 226 -0.41 -9.35 24.34
C PHE A 226 -0.33 -7.85 24.06
N THR A 227 -0.25 -7.51 22.78
CA THR A 227 -0.24 -6.10 22.37
C THR A 227 -1.67 -5.57 22.30
N LEU A 228 -1.92 -4.46 23.00
CA LEU A 228 -3.17 -3.74 22.95
C LEU A 228 -2.98 -2.48 22.10
N THR A 229 -3.68 -2.39 20.97
CA THR A 229 -3.57 -1.29 20.01
C THR A 229 -4.72 -0.29 20.21
N VAL A 230 -4.44 0.96 19.93
CA VAL A 230 -5.46 2.00 19.87
C VAL A 230 -6.32 1.75 18.61
N PRO A 231 -7.64 1.66 18.74
CA PRO A 231 -8.49 1.36 17.58
C PRO A 231 -8.48 2.51 16.56
N ALA A 232 -8.65 2.16 15.29
CA ALA A 232 -8.60 3.12 14.18
C ALA A 232 -9.68 4.22 14.27
N ASP A 233 -10.79 3.94 14.94
CA ASP A 233 -11.87 4.91 15.19
C ASP A 233 -11.52 5.96 16.27
N ALA A 234 -10.44 5.76 17.01
CA ALA A 234 -9.91 6.74 17.98
C ALA A 234 -9.14 7.91 17.33
N LYS A 235 -9.22 8.03 16.01
CA LYS A 235 -8.68 9.15 15.24
C LYS A 235 -9.29 10.49 15.66
N PRO A 236 -8.66 11.64 15.36
CA PRO A 236 -9.23 12.94 15.62
C PRO A 236 -10.64 13.08 15.05
N MET A 237 -11.58 13.54 15.85
CA MET A 237 -12.92 13.91 15.38
C MET A 237 -12.86 15.30 14.77
N VAL A 238 -13.43 15.45 13.59
CA VAL A 238 -13.48 16.72 12.86
C VAL A 238 -14.93 17.08 12.56
N SER A 239 -15.27 18.36 12.71
CA SER A 239 -16.58 18.88 12.35
C SER A 239 -16.52 19.57 10.98
N THR A 240 -17.65 19.66 10.28
CA THR A 240 -17.74 20.28 8.95
C THR A 240 -17.03 21.64 8.90
N GLY A 241 -16.20 21.82 7.88
CA GLY A 241 -15.43 23.06 7.67
C GLY A 241 -14.27 23.23 8.65
N TRP A 242 -13.68 22.13 9.14
CA TRP A 242 -12.44 22.17 9.91
C TRP A 242 -11.23 22.59 9.07
N ALA A 243 -11.32 22.38 7.76
CA ALA A 243 -10.38 22.87 6.77
C ALA A 243 -11.12 23.74 5.73
N ALA A 244 -10.51 24.82 5.30
CA ALA A 244 -11.06 25.71 4.28
C ALA A 244 -9.94 26.19 3.35
N ALA A 245 -10.22 26.21 2.05
CA ALA A 245 -9.29 26.68 1.04
C ALA A 245 -9.70 28.04 0.49
N ALA A 246 -8.75 28.96 0.39
CA ALA A 246 -8.90 30.25 -0.29
C ALA A 246 -7.87 30.36 -1.41
N ALA A 247 -8.19 31.14 -2.46
CA ALA A 247 -7.25 31.38 -3.52
C ALA A 247 -6.09 32.24 -3.01
N ASP A 248 -4.86 31.78 -3.24
CA ASP A 248 -3.66 32.56 -3.06
C ASP A 248 -3.08 32.93 -4.42
N ASN A 249 -3.32 34.15 -4.83
CA ASN A 249 -2.83 34.76 -6.06
C ASN A 249 -1.67 35.73 -5.81
N SER A 250 -1.17 35.80 -4.56
CA SER A 250 -0.14 36.76 -4.15
C SER A 250 1.16 36.57 -4.93
N GLY A 251 1.75 37.69 -5.34
CA GLY A 251 3.04 37.72 -6.05
C GLY A 251 3.00 37.25 -7.51
N GLY A 252 1.79 36.96 -8.07
CA GLY A 252 1.63 36.54 -9.47
C GLY A 252 0.78 37.51 -10.28
N LYS A 253 0.63 37.24 -11.58
CA LYS A 253 -0.20 38.03 -12.51
C LYS A 253 -1.67 38.08 -12.07
N ALA A 254 -2.17 37.05 -11.38
CA ALA A 254 -3.53 37.00 -10.86
C ALA A 254 -3.71 37.72 -9.51
N ALA A 255 -2.72 38.42 -8.99
CA ALA A 255 -2.77 39.08 -7.66
C ALA A 255 -3.97 40.01 -7.44
N ALA A 256 -4.53 40.53 -8.51
CA ALA A 256 -5.70 41.40 -8.46
C ALA A 256 -7.04 40.65 -8.35
N LEU A 257 -7.05 39.32 -8.36
CA LEU A 257 -8.23 38.46 -8.35
C LEU A 257 -8.31 37.69 -7.04
N SER A 258 -9.53 37.44 -6.56
CA SER A 258 -9.83 36.60 -5.39
C SER A 258 -10.26 35.18 -5.82
N ALA A 259 -10.58 35.00 -7.09
CA ALA A 259 -11.02 33.73 -7.65
C ALA A 259 -9.86 32.79 -7.92
N PHE A 260 -10.15 31.48 -7.93
CA PHE A 260 -9.20 30.47 -8.40
C PHE A 260 -9.12 30.47 -9.93
N VAL A 261 -7.96 30.77 -10.46
CA VAL A 261 -7.68 30.83 -11.91
C VAL A 261 -6.68 29.75 -12.29
N SER A 262 -7.06 28.90 -13.22
CA SER A 262 -6.22 27.80 -13.74
C SER A 262 -4.90 28.33 -14.31
N GLY A 263 -3.78 27.74 -13.88
CA GLY A 263 -2.43 28.12 -14.28
C GLY A 263 -1.83 29.33 -13.53
N PHE A 264 -2.57 29.97 -12.62
CA PHE A 264 -2.12 31.14 -11.89
C PHE A 264 -2.30 31.04 -10.38
N SER A 265 -3.41 30.47 -9.92
CA SER A 265 -3.76 30.41 -8.51
C SER A 265 -3.12 29.24 -7.81
N ARG A 266 -2.78 29.44 -6.54
CA ARG A 266 -2.53 28.42 -5.54
C ARG A 266 -3.70 28.41 -4.56
N ALA A 267 -3.88 27.33 -3.83
CA ALA A 267 -4.78 27.34 -2.70
C ALA A 267 -3.99 27.47 -1.40
N GLN A 268 -4.42 28.35 -0.54
CA GLN A 268 -3.99 28.40 0.85
C GLN A 268 -5.08 27.77 1.71
N VAL A 269 -4.71 26.74 2.47
CA VAL A 269 -5.62 26.07 3.37
C VAL A 269 -5.41 26.57 4.79
N THR A 270 -6.51 26.80 5.48
CA THR A 270 -6.54 27.13 6.91
C THR A 270 -7.25 26.01 7.67
N PHE A 271 -6.76 25.69 8.87
CA PHE A 271 -7.34 24.70 9.76
C PHE A 271 -7.95 25.37 10.99
N SER A 272 -9.20 25.03 11.29
CA SER A 272 -9.91 25.52 12.48
C SER A 272 -9.71 24.55 13.64
N THR A 273 -8.81 24.86 14.55
CA THR A 273 -8.51 24.04 15.74
C THR A 273 -9.72 23.83 16.63
N ALA A 274 -10.66 24.78 16.68
CA ALA A 274 -11.91 24.67 17.44
C ALA A 274 -12.87 23.59 16.91
N LYS A 275 -12.66 23.12 15.66
CA LYS A 275 -13.46 22.09 15.00
C LYS A 275 -12.77 20.73 14.97
N ILE A 276 -11.67 20.57 15.70
CA ILE A 276 -10.84 19.36 15.74
C ILE A 276 -10.71 18.94 17.19
N ALA A 277 -11.21 17.74 17.50
CA ALA A 277 -11.15 17.17 18.84
C ALA A 277 -10.33 15.87 18.82
N PRO A 278 -9.10 15.87 19.38
CA PRO A 278 -8.37 14.63 19.58
C PRO A 278 -9.09 13.74 20.57
N GLN A 279 -8.99 12.40 20.39
CA GLN A 279 -9.69 11.43 21.20
C GLN A 279 -8.77 10.83 22.27
N TYR A 280 -9.35 10.40 23.38
CA TYR A 280 -8.67 9.64 24.43
C TYR A 280 -7.31 10.25 24.84
N GLY A 281 -7.29 11.56 25.12
CA GLY A 281 -6.10 12.26 25.63
C GLY A 281 -4.95 12.45 24.63
N ALA A 282 -5.10 12.08 23.37
CA ALA A 282 -4.13 12.44 22.33
C ALA A 282 -4.09 13.97 22.14
N SER A 283 -3.00 14.46 21.59
CA SER A 283 -2.86 15.86 21.13
C SER A 283 -2.75 15.89 19.61
N ILE A 284 -3.02 17.00 18.99
CA ILE A 284 -2.77 17.17 17.57
C ILE A 284 -1.26 17.35 17.34
N ARG A 285 -0.70 16.53 16.48
CA ARG A 285 0.74 16.51 16.14
C ARG A 285 1.04 17.35 14.91
N SER A 286 0.24 17.20 13.86
CA SER A 286 0.54 17.85 12.60
C SER A 286 -0.69 18.00 11.71
N TYR A 287 -0.58 18.95 10.80
CA TYR A 287 -1.49 19.13 9.68
C TYR A 287 -0.72 18.92 8.38
N LYS A 288 -1.39 18.45 7.37
CA LYS A 288 -0.81 18.24 6.04
C LYS A 288 -1.87 18.48 4.97
N ILE A 289 -1.48 19.10 3.88
CA ILE A 289 -2.27 19.12 2.65
C ILE A 289 -1.53 18.36 1.55
N THR A 290 -2.30 17.75 0.64
CA THR A 290 -1.76 17.11 -0.56
C THR A 290 -2.62 17.50 -1.75
N CYS A 291 -2.00 17.97 -2.82
CA CYS A 291 -2.67 18.35 -4.06
C CYS A 291 -1.77 17.99 -5.25
N GLY A 292 -2.29 17.22 -6.22
CA GLY A 292 -1.53 16.83 -7.40
C GLY A 292 -0.22 16.08 -7.10
N GLY A 293 -0.18 15.28 -6.02
CA GLY A 293 1.01 14.54 -5.58
C GLY A 293 2.03 15.37 -4.79
N VAL A 294 1.84 16.67 -4.67
CA VAL A 294 2.69 17.57 -3.87
C VAL A 294 2.07 17.79 -2.51
N SER A 295 2.88 17.75 -1.46
CA SER A 295 2.43 17.93 -0.08
C SER A 295 3.03 19.19 0.56
N ALA A 296 2.28 19.81 1.47
CA ALA A 296 2.77 20.81 2.41
C ALA A 296 2.34 20.40 3.83
N ASP A 297 3.31 20.30 4.74
CA ASP A 297 3.16 19.84 6.13
C ASP A 297 3.51 20.90 7.17
N ALA A 298 3.82 22.11 6.73
CA ALA A 298 4.09 23.28 7.57
C ALA A 298 3.31 24.50 7.09
N SER A 299 3.02 25.41 8.01
CA SER A 299 2.40 26.71 7.68
C SER A 299 3.39 27.61 6.91
N PRO A 300 2.94 28.32 5.90
CA PRO A 300 1.57 28.34 5.36
C PRO A 300 1.27 27.11 4.49
N TYR A 301 0.10 26.48 4.72
CA TYR A 301 -0.31 25.28 3.96
C TYR A 301 -0.78 25.70 2.56
N LYS A 302 0.14 25.75 1.62
CA LYS A 302 -0.11 26.20 0.25
C LYS A 302 0.15 25.07 -0.76
N THR A 303 -0.72 25.01 -1.77
CA THR A 303 -0.52 24.09 -2.91
C THR A 303 0.52 24.67 -3.88
N GLY A 304 0.94 23.86 -4.84
CA GLY A 304 1.50 24.35 -6.10
C GLY A 304 0.45 25.14 -6.90
N VAL A 305 0.85 25.66 -8.06
CA VAL A 305 -0.08 26.30 -8.99
C VAL A 305 -1.09 25.26 -9.48
N LEU A 306 -2.37 25.61 -9.37
CA LEU A 306 -3.48 24.74 -9.75
C LEU A 306 -3.79 24.86 -11.24
N SER A 307 -4.18 23.75 -11.86
CA SER A 307 -4.53 23.67 -13.28
C SER A 307 -5.78 22.79 -13.50
N GLY A 308 -6.39 22.92 -14.68
CA GLY A 308 -7.63 22.23 -15.01
C GLY A 308 -8.88 23.03 -14.64
N THR A 309 -10.02 22.37 -14.50
CA THR A 309 -11.32 22.97 -14.16
C THR A 309 -11.63 22.88 -12.67
N SER A 310 -10.97 21.97 -11.97
CA SER A 310 -11.08 21.78 -10.52
C SER A 310 -9.80 21.19 -9.97
N ALA A 311 -9.57 21.35 -8.69
CA ALA A 311 -8.48 20.72 -7.97
C ALA A 311 -9.01 20.12 -6.67
N SER A 312 -8.53 18.93 -6.36
CA SER A 312 -8.82 18.24 -5.11
C SER A 312 -7.63 18.38 -4.16
N ILE A 313 -7.90 18.88 -2.96
CA ILE A 313 -6.91 19.10 -1.92
C ILE A 313 -7.27 18.18 -0.76
N VAL A 314 -6.46 17.18 -0.52
CA VAL A 314 -6.61 16.31 0.64
C VAL A 314 -6.00 17.00 1.85
N CYS A 315 -6.83 17.28 2.84
CA CYS A 315 -6.46 17.87 4.12
C CYS A 315 -6.41 16.76 5.16
N ARG A 316 -5.30 16.66 5.87
CA ARG A 316 -5.08 15.66 6.92
C ARG A 316 -4.70 16.36 8.22
N VAL A 317 -5.31 15.89 9.32
CA VAL A 317 -4.88 16.20 10.68
C VAL A 317 -4.47 14.90 11.36
N THR A 318 -3.30 14.89 11.96
CA THR A 318 -2.72 13.70 12.60
C THR A 318 -2.51 13.97 14.08
N ASP A 319 -2.89 13.01 14.91
CA ASP A 319 -2.69 13.07 16.37
C ASP A 319 -1.29 12.58 16.79
N SER A 320 -1.02 12.66 18.09
CA SER A 320 0.25 12.24 18.70
C SER A 320 0.53 10.74 18.59
N ARG A 321 -0.48 9.92 18.29
CA ARG A 321 -0.37 8.47 18.07
C ARG A 321 -0.14 8.10 16.61
N GLY A 322 -0.31 9.05 15.68
CA GLY A 322 -0.25 8.84 14.24
C GLY A 322 -1.59 8.49 13.60
N LEU A 323 -2.68 8.46 14.37
CA LEU A 323 -4.03 8.34 13.80
C LEU A 323 -4.44 9.66 13.17
N TYR A 324 -5.20 9.60 12.08
CA TYR A 324 -5.54 10.79 11.34
C TYR A 324 -6.98 10.82 10.83
N ALA A 325 -7.47 12.03 10.65
CA ALA A 325 -8.69 12.31 9.90
C ALA A 325 -8.32 13.06 8.62
N GLU A 326 -9.08 12.80 7.58
CA GLU A 326 -8.91 13.44 6.28
C GLU A 326 -10.23 13.97 5.74
N GLU A 327 -10.13 15.07 5.00
CA GLU A 327 -11.20 15.63 4.19
C GLU A 327 -10.61 16.07 2.85
N THR A 328 -11.37 15.90 1.79
CA THR A 328 -11.00 16.41 0.47
C THR A 328 -11.79 17.66 0.16
N LEU A 329 -11.09 18.77 0.05
CA LEU A 329 -11.66 20.02 -0.45
C LEU A 329 -11.56 20.04 -1.97
N THR A 330 -12.67 20.28 -2.66
CA THR A 330 -12.68 20.48 -4.10
C THR A 330 -12.87 21.97 -4.38
N VAL A 331 -11.91 22.58 -5.07
CA VAL A 331 -11.99 23.96 -5.53
C VAL A 331 -12.21 23.98 -7.04
N SER A 332 -13.17 24.77 -7.49
CA SER A 332 -13.40 25.00 -8.92
C SER A 332 -12.47 26.11 -9.40
N LEU A 333 -11.87 25.89 -10.58
CA LEU A 333 -10.99 26.86 -11.19
C LEU A 333 -11.63 27.44 -12.45
N TYR A 334 -11.58 28.74 -12.59
CA TYR A 334 -11.89 29.36 -13.86
C TYR A 334 -10.80 29.06 -14.87
N SER A 335 -11.18 28.55 -16.03
CA SER A 335 -10.25 28.43 -17.14
C SER A 335 -9.82 29.82 -17.59
N TYR A 336 -8.53 29.94 -17.86
CA TYR A 336 -7.97 31.17 -18.38
C TYR A 336 -7.40 30.94 -19.78
N ALA A 337 -7.82 31.80 -20.69
CA ALA A 337 -7.18 31.98 -21.98
C ALA A 337 -6.73 33.42 -22.08
N ALA A 338 -5.54 33.62 -22.64
CA ALA A 338 -5.04 34.96 -22.91
C ALA A 338 -6.07 35.76 -23.73
N PRO A 339 -6.17 37.07 -23.49
CA PRO A 339 -7.09 37.91 -24.24
C PRO A 339 -6.76 37.82 -25.74
N ALA A 340 -7.79 37.93 -26.54
CA ALA A 340 -7.69 37.91 -28.00
C ALA A 340 -8.60 38.97 -28.61
N LEU A 341 -8.21 39.45 -29.76
CA LEU A 341 -9.03 40.32 -30.57
C LEU A 341 -9.61 39.55 -31.75
N THR A 342 -10.92 39.74 -32.00
CA THR A 342 -11.58 39.13 -33.16
C THR A 342 -12.25 40.21 -33.99
N GLY A 343 -12.30 40.00 -35.31
CA GLY A 343 -12.91 40.98 -36.22
C GLY A 343 -12.17 42.32 -36.29
N ALA A 344 -10.89 42.33 -35.85
CA ALA A 344 -10.13 43.55 -35.78
C ALA A 344 -9.86 44.13 -37.18
N LYS A 345 -10.16 45.43 -37.30
CA LYS A 345 -9.89 46.21 -38.51
C LYS A 345 -9.36 47.59 -38.07
N LEU A 346 -8.46 48.12 -38.86
CA LEU A 346 -7.92 49.45 -38.75
C LEU A 346 -7.94 50.04 -40.15
N TYR A 347 -8.43 51.26 -40.27
CA TYR A 347 -8.58 51.91 -41.57
C TYR A 347 -8.56 53.43 -41.40
N ARG A 348 -8.25 54.11 -42.51
CA ARG A 348 -8.41 55.58 -42.61
C ARG A 348 -9.89 55.91 -42.61
N SER A 349 -10.28 56.92 -41.91
CA SER A 349 -11.70 57.28 -41.70
C SER A 349 -11.96 58.78 -41.70
N ASP A 350 -13.21 59.13 -41.89
CA ASP A 350 -13.77 60.44 -41.56
C ASP A 350 -14.08 60.56 -40.06
N ASP A 351 -14.62 61.70 -39.62
CA ASP A 351 -15.01 62.00 -38.23
C ASP A 351 -16.14 61.10 -37.76
N ALA A 352 -16.93 60.55 -38.65
CA ALA A 352 -18.02 59.62 -38.35
C ALA A 352 -17.54 58.14 -38.24
N MET A 353 -16.23 57.93 -38.27
CA MET A 353 -15.61 56.58 -38.22
C MET A 353 -15.97 55.70 -39.44
N LEU A 354 -16.41 56.28 -40.53
CA LEU A 354 -16.65 55.57 -41.77
C LEU A 354 -15.38 55.49 -42.60
N PRO A 355 -15.13 54.34 -43.29
CA PRO A 355 -13.96 54.23 -44.16
C PRO A 355 -13.93 55.32 -45.22
N ALA A 356 -12.85 56.06 -45.27
CA ALA A 356 -12.66 57.17 -46.20
C ALA A 356 -11.17 57.25 -46.61
N ASP A 357 -10.85 57.01 -47.87
CA ASP A 357 -9.47 56.99 -48.33
C ASP A 357 -8.74 58.32 -48.10
N THR A 358 -9.45 59.42 -48.17
CA THR A 358 -8.95 60.78 -47.89
C THR A 358 -9.25 61.26 -46.47
N GLY A 359 -9.76 60.40 -45.59
CA GLY A 359 -10.10 60.71 -44.20
C GLY A 359 -8.89 61.22 -43.40
N LEU A 360 -9.18 62.09 -42.43
CA LEU A 360 -8.15 62.69 -41.59
C LEU A 360 -7.95 61.95 -40.27
N HIS A 361 -8.65 60.84 -40.03
CA HIS A 361 -8.53 60.03 -38.84
C HIS A 361 -8.16 58.57 -39.14
N ILE A 362 -7.77 57.85 -38.13
CA ILE A 362 -7.68 56.40 -38.12
C ILE A 362 -8.77 55.88 -37.19
N ALA A 363 -9.67 55.08 -37.73
CA ALA A 363 -10.65 54.36 -36.97
C ALA A 363 -10.29 52.89 -36.91
N GLY A 364 -10.81 52.24 -35.90
CA GLY A 364 -10.67 50.78 -35.74
C GLY A 364 -11.87 50.16 -35.03
N VAL A 365 -12.08 48.90 -35.29
CA VAL A 365 -13.09 48.07 -34.58
C VAL A 365 -12.43 46.76 -34.22
N ALA A 366 -12.70 46.27 -33.02
CA ALA A 366 -12.30 44.92 -32.61
C ALA A 366 -13.21 44.44 -31.49
N THR A 367 -13.50 43.17 -31.50
CA THR A 367 -14.22 42.51 -30.41
C THR A 367 -13.23 41.83 -29.47
N ALA A 368 -13.27 42.21 -28.20
CA ALA A 368 -12.48 41.60 -27.16
C ALA A 368 -13.02 40.23 -26.77
N LYS A 369 -12.16 39.21 -26.76
CA LYS A 369 -12.41 37.93 -26.13
C LYS A 369 -11.43 37.77 -24.99
N PHE A 370 -11.93 37.49 -23.79
CA PHE A 370 -11.11 37.25 -22.61
C PHE A 370 -11.85 36.38 -21.61
N SER A 371 -11.14 35.76 -20.71
CA SER A 371 -11.70 34.95 -19.62
C SER A 371 -12.08 35.88 -18.46
N SER A 372 -13.38 36.03 -18.18
CA SER A 372 -13.87 36.93 -17.13
C SER A 372 -13.58 36.44 -15.71
N CYS A 373 -13.25 35.17 -15.52
CA CYS A 373 -12.94 34.55 -14.22
C CYS A 373 -13.97 34.89 -13.14
N GLY A 374 -15.27 34.67 -13.45
CA GLY A 374 -16.38 35.02 -12.53
C GLY A 374 -16.70 36.49 -12.47
N GLY A 375 -16.26 37.31 -13.44
CA GLY A 375 -16.48 38.75 -13.46
C GLY A 375 -15.36 39.57 -12.80
N GLU A 376 -14.37 38.90 -12.19
CA GLU A 376 -13.26 39.61 -11.54
C GLU A 376 -12.18 40.08 -12.52
N ASN A 377 -11.97 39.33 -13.60
CA ASN A 377 -11.05 39.74 -14.68
C ASN A 377 -11.83 40.61 -15.67
N VAL A 378 -11.38 41.82 -15.83
CA VAL A 378 -11.89 42.80 -16.81
C VAL A 378 -10.80 43.14 -17.80
N CYS A 379 -11.19 43.64 -18.95
CA CYS A 379 -10.21 44.06 -19.96
C CYS A 379 -10.40 45.52 -20.34
N THR A 380 -9.32 46.11 -20.77
CA THR A 380 -9.30 47.44 -21.40
C THR A 380 -8.87 47.28 -22.85
N ILE A 381 -9.50 48.05 -23.73
CA ILE A 381 -9.12 48.14 -25.14
C ILE A 381 -8.67 49.56 -25.41
N LYS A 382 -7.50 49.67 -26.04
CA LYS A 382 -6.95 50.98 -26.47
C LYS A 382 -6.46 50.90 -27.90
N GLY A 383 -6.68 51.94 -28.61
CA GLY A 383 -6.09 52.20 -29.91
C GLY A 383 -4.85 53.09 -29.81
N TYR A 384 -3.81 52.73 -30.53
CA TYR A 384 -2.57 53.51 -30.59
C TYR A 384 -2.18 53.73 -32.04
N TRP A 385 -1.55 54.84 -32.30
CA TRP A 385 -1.08 55.20 -33.61
C TRP A 385 0.26 55.92 -33.55
N ARG A 386 0.98 55.92 -34.65
CA ARG A 386 2.19 56.71 -34.84
C ARG A 386 2.43 56.94 -36.32
N ALA A 387 3.15 58.01 -36.71
CA ALA A 387 3.78 58.06 -38.02
C ALA A 387 4.81 56.93 -38.13
N VAL A 388 5.00 56.35 -39.31
CA VAL A 388 5.97 55.26 -39.50
C VAL A 388 7.36 55.68 -39.04
N GLY A 389 7.94 54.86 -38.12
CA GLY A 389 9.22 55.18 -37.46
C GLY A 389 9.15 56.17 -36.28
N GLY A 390 7.98 56.70 -35.94
CA GLY A 390 7.79 57.62 -34.82
C GLY A 390 7.46 56.91 -33.50
N SER A 391 7.16 57.70 -32.45
CA SER A 391 6.73 57.19 -31.14
C SER A 391 5.23 56.90 -31.13
N TRP A 392 4.81 55.85 -30.40
CA TRP A 392 3.39 55.56 -30.20
C TRP A 392 2.67 56.64 -29.39
N SER A 393 1.41 56.92 -29.73
CA SER A 393 0.51 57.75 -28.96
C SER A 393 0.27 57.19 -27.55
N THR A 394 -0.32 57.96 -26.66
CA THR A 394 -0.64 57.53 -25.30
C THR A 394 -1.77 56.49 -25.21
N GLY A 395 -2.45 56.23 -26.29
CA GLY A 395 -3.53 55.26 -26.43
C GLY A 395 -4.91 55.84 -26.11
N THR A 396 -5.82 55.70 -27.06
CA THR A 396 -7.23 56.14 -26.96
C THR A 396 -8.10 54.97 -26.50
N ALA A 397 -8.98 55.18 -25.53
CA ALA A 397 -9.89 54.13 -25.05
C ALA A 397 -10.90 53.77 -26.16
N MET A 398 -11.14 52.46 -26.32
CA MET A 398 -12.07 51.93 -27.31
C MET A 398 -13.12 51.02 -26.64
N THR A 399 -14.26 50.87 -27.27
CA THR A 399 -15.32 49.96 -26.82
C THR A 399 -15.31 48.68 -27.65
N SER A 400 -15.39 47.53 -26.99
CA SER A 400 -15.44 46.20 -27.64
C SER A 400 -16.66 46.11 -28.59
N GLY A 401 -16.39 45.72 -29.83
CA GLY A 401 -17.43 45.53 -30.85
C GLY A 401 -17.96 46.81 -31.50
N ALA A 402 -17.50 47.98 -31.08
CA ALA A 402 -17.86 49.26 -31.70
C ALA A 402 -16.66 49.89 -32.39
N ALA A 403 -16.91 50.62 -33.46
CA ALA A 403 -15.89 51.48 -34.09
C ALA A 403 -15.51 52.62 -33.14
N GLY A 404 -14.22 52.98 -33.15
CA GLY A 404 -13.69 54.09 -32.36
C GLY A 404 -12.55 54.77 -33.07
N LEU A 405 -12.38 56.08 -32.88
CA LEU A 405 -11.26 56.83 -33.41
C LEU A 405 -9.98 56.48 -32.64
N VAL A 406 -9.04 55.82 -33.30
CA VAL A 406 -7.73 55.47 -32.75
C VAL A 406 -6.87 56.74 -32.56
N THR A 407 -7.04 57.69 -33.47
CA THR A 407 -6.38 59.02 -33.40
C THR A 407 -7.00 59.96 -32.37
N GLY A 408 -8.23 59.65 -31.85
CA GLY A 408 -9.00 60.62 -31.11
C GLY A 408 -9.28 61.83 -31.99
N ASP A 409 -9.10 63.01 -31.42
CA ASP A 409 -9.35 64.30 -32.09
C ASP A 409 -8.14 64.81 -32.91
N VAL A 410 -7.15 63.93 -33.21
CA VAL A 410 -5.93 64.34 -33.94
C VAL A 410 -6.06 64.02 -35.41
N ASP A 411 -5.90 65.01 -36.24
CA ASP A 411 -5.86 64.89 -37.70
C ASP A 411 -4.53 64.28 -38.18
N ILE A 412 -4.62 63.34 -39.11
CA ILE A 412 -3.45 62.75 -39.78
C ILE A 412 -3.33 63.23 -41.24
N LEU A 413 -2.12 63.28 -41.72
CA LEU A 413 -1.86 63.68 -43.09
C LEU A 413 -2.25 62.61 -44.12
N THR A 414 -2.86 63.02 -45.22
CA THR A 414 -3.19 62.11 -46.34
C THR A 414 -1.95 61.65 -47.12
N THR A 415 -0.85 62.40 -47.04
CA THR A 415 0.41 62.14 -47.71
C THR A 415 1.41 61.34 -46.88
N ALA A 416 1.05 60.93 -45.66
CA ALA A 416 1.90 60.14 -44.77
C ALA A 416 1.26 58.78 -44.46
N SER A 417 2.08 57.76 -44.29
CA SER A 417 1.68 56.45 -43.78
C SER A 417 1.83 56.39 -42.27
N TYR A 418 0.90 55.68 -41.63
CA TYR A 418 0.87 55.52 -40.18
C TYR A 418 0.83 54.05 -39.80
N GLU A 419 1.43 53.71 -38.68
CA GLU A 419 1.21 52.42 -38.02
C GLU A 419 0.13 52.66 -36.96
N ALA A 420 -0.86 51.75 -36.93
CA ALA A 420 -1.87 51.75 -35.91
C ALA A 420 -2.00 50.37 -35.28
N LYS A 421 -2.35 50.31 -34.02
CA LYS A 421 -2.65 49.07 -33.32
C LYS A 421 -3.84 49.23 -32.41
N ILE A 422 -4.63 48.17 -32.28
CA ILE A 422 -5.59 47.98 -31.20
C ILE A 422 -4.98 46.97 -30.24
N GLU A 423 -4.98 47.28 -28.97
CA GLU A 423 -4.43 46.44 -27.92
C GLU A 423 -5.48 46.23 -26.83
N ILE A 424 -5.68 44.99 -26.48
CA ILE A 424 -6.45 44.58 -25.31
C ILE A 424 -5.50 44.18 -24.20
N THR A 425 -5.80 44.64 -22.99
CA THR A 425 -5.07 44.28 -21.78
C THR A 425 -6.08 43.82 -20.76
N ASP A 426 -5.93 42.62 -20.22
CA ASP A 426 -6.74 42.10 -19.13
C ASP A 426 -6.15 42.50 -17.75
N LYS A 427 -6.92 42.26 -16.68
CA LYS A 427 -6.52 42.61 -15.30
C LYS A 427 -5.30 41.75 -14.84
N LEU A 428 -5.04 40.64 -15.48
CA LEU A 428 -3.84 39.80 -15.24
C LEU A 428 -2.58 40.34 -15.92
N GLY A 429 -2.71 41.42 -16.71
CA GLY A 429 -1.62 42.08 -17.41
C GLY A 429 -1.22 41.35 -18.73
N ASN A 430 -2.03 40.39 -19.20
CA ASN A 430 -1.80 39.81 -20.49
C ASN A 430 -2.43 40.66 -21.60
N THR A 431 -1.75 40.69 -22.73
CA THR A 431 -2.15 41.58 -23.84
C THR A 431 -2.28 40.81 -25.15
N ALA A 432 -3.12 41.26 -26.01
CA ALA A 432 -3.13 40.93 -27.43
C ALA A 432 -3.31 42.19 -28.26
N SER A 433 -2.70 42.24 -29.40
CA SER A 433 -2.80 43.37 -30.27
C SER A 433 -3.02 42.94 -31.73
N PHE A 434 -3.67 43.82 -32.45
CA PHE A 434 -3.80 43.81 -33.90
C PHE A 434 -3.20 45.10 -34.43
N SER A 435 -2.29 45.01 -35.38
CA SER A 435 -1.62 46.17 -35.99
C SER A 435 -1.83 46.18 -37.49
N ALA A 436 -1.94 47.36 -38.02
CA ALA A 436 -1.97 47.57 -39.47
C ALA A 436 -1.22 48.85 -39.85
N VAL A 437 -0.73 48.87 -41.03
CA VAL A 437 -0.23 50.09 -41.64
C VAL A 437 -1.40 50.76 -42.35
N ILE A 438 -1.61 52.01 -42.07
CA ILE A 438 -2.59 52.89 -42.74
C ILE A 438 -1.83 53.58 -43.85
N PRO A 439 -2.07 53.22 -45.09
CA PRO A 439 -1.33 53.82 -46.20
C PRO A 439 -1.73 55.27 -46.42
N THR A 440 -0.97 55.94 -47.26
CA THR A 440 -1.40 57.20 -47.82
C THR A 440 -2.62 57.04 -48.70
N ALA A 441 -3.39 58.07 -48.94
CA ALA A 441 -4.43 58.04 -49.97
C ALA A 441 -3.77 57.80 -51.35
N ASP A 442 -4.29 56.86 -52.10
CA ASP A 442 -3.91 56.59 -53.52
C ASP A 442 -2.46 56.23 -53.86
N VAL A 443 -2.03 55.02 -53.51
CA VAL A 443 -0.76 54.46 -53.99
C VAL A 443 -0.95 53.03 -54.55
N ALA A 444 -0.92 52.88 -55.86
CA ALA A 444 -1.00 51.58 -56.51
C ALA A 444 0.31 50.76 -56.40
N PHE A 445 1.47 51.46 -56.51
CA PHE A 445 2.80 50.91 -56.43
C PHE A 445 3.79 51.94 -55.90
N HIS A 446 4.66 51.56 -55.01
CA HIS A 446 5.69 52.43 -54.43
C HIS A 446 7.02 51.71 -54.29
N LEU A 447 8.08 52.39 -54.69
CA LEU A 447 9.45 51.98 -54.40
C LEU A 447 10.01 52.83 -53.26
N ARG A 448 10.54 52.20 -52.24
CA ARG A 448 11.12 52.89 -51.08
C ARG A 448 12.35 53.72 -51.52
N PRO A 449 12.51 54.92 -51.04
CA PRO A 449 13.76 55.66 -51.22
C PRO A 449 14.95 54.86 -50.73
N GLY A 450 15.98 54.68 -51.57
CA GLY A 450 17.11 53.83 -51.28
C GLY A 450 17.06 52.43 -51.95
N GLY A 451 15.95 52.08 -52.64
CA GLY A 451 15.88 50.95 -53.58
C GLY A 451 15.78 49.55 -52.99
N LYS A 452 15.58 49.42 -51.68
CA LYS A 452 15.54 48.11 -50.98
C LYS A 452 14.14 47.67 -50.55
N GLY A 453 13.07 48.27 -51.01
CA GLY A 453 11.70 47.88 -50.73
C GLY A 453 10.75 48.30 -51.84
N ALA A 454 9.71 47.52 -52.08
CA ALA A 454 8.62 47.79 -53.01
C ALA A 454 7.29 47.43 -52.38
N ALA A 455 6.22 48.24 -52.67
CA ALA A 455 4.89 47.90 -52.23
C ALA A 455 3.88 48.09 -53.37
N PHE A 456 2.84 47.23 -53.36
CA PHE A 456 1.63 47.40 -54.17
C PHE A 456 0.47 47.80 -53.28
N GLY A 457 -0.28 48.82 -53.62
CA GLY A 457 -1.46 49.31 -52.91
C GLY A 457 -1.17 50.12 -51.65
N LYS A 458 0.09 50.47 -51.39
CA LYS A 458 0.55 51.29 -50.24
C LYS A 458 1.95 51.87 -50.53
N TYR A 459 2.38 52.82 -49.71
CA TYR A 459 3.80 53.21 -49.65
C TYR A 459 4.65 52.10 -49.01
N SER A 460 5.80 51.80 -49.61
CA SER A 460 6.77 50.83 -49.06
C SER A 460 7.44 51.40 -47.80
N GLU A 461 7.34 50.70 -46.68
CA GLU A 461 7.82 51.07 -45.34
C GLU A 461 8.98 50.20 -44.86
N LYS A 462 9.14 49.02 -45.47
CA LYS A 462 10.14 48.02 -45.09
C LYS A 462 11.07 47.68 -46.24
N GLU A 463 12.26 47.14 -45.94
CA GLU A 463 13.17 46.56 -46.91
C GLU A 463 12.66 45.19 -47.36
N ALA A 464 11.48 45.13 -47.98
CA ALA A 464 10.79 43.94 -48.43
C ALA A 464 9.87 44.25 -49.61
N LEU A 465 9.34 43.19 -50.25
CA LEU A 465 8.18 43.30 -51.12
C LEU A 465 6.91 43.29 -50.23
N GLU A 466 6.22 44.40 -50.13
CA GLU A 466 4.99 44.54 -49.37
C GLU A 466 3.81 44.56 -50.35
N VAL A 467 2.81 43.71 -50.13
CA VAL A 467 1.59 43.65 -50.94
C VAL A 467 0.39 43.84 -50.05
N ALA A 468 -0.35 44.97 -50.24
CA ALA A 468 -1.58 45.28 -49.51
C ALA A 468 -2.80 44.52 -50.06
N TRP A 469 -2.69 43.86 -51.20
CA TRP A 469 -3.74 43.08 -51.83
C TRP A 469 -3.47 41.58 -51.75
N PRO A 470 -4.48 40.69 -51.88
CA PRO A 470 -4.23 39.28 -52.07
C PRO A 470 -3.28 39.00 -53.23
N ALA A 471 -2.29 38.13 -53.01
CA ALA A 471 -1.30 37.75 -54.06
C ALA A 471 -1.57 36.31 -54.48
N GLU A 472 -1.63 36.08 -55.80
CA GLU A 472 -1.71 34.77 -56.41
C GLU A 472 -0.41 34.41 -57.08
N PHE A 473 0.17 33.26 -56.72
CA PHE A 473 1.43 32.79 -57.30
C PHE A 473 1.12 31.68 -58.30
N GLN A 474 1.22 32.00 -59.58
CA GLN A 474 0.90 31.13 -60.73
C GLN A 474 1.85 29.91 -60.89
N LYS A 475 3.03 29.96 -60.30
CA LYS A 475 4.06 28.94 -60.49
C LYS A 475 4.63 28.37 -59.19
N GLY A 476 3.87 28.41 -58.11
CA GLY A 476 4.29 27.89 -56.81
C GLY A 476 5.20 28.86 -56.04
N VAL A 477 5.57 28.46 -54.83
CA VAL A 477 6.41 29.23 -53.91
C VAL A 477 7.64 28.43 -53.55
N THR A 478 8.81 29.06 -53.70
CA THR A 478 10.08 28.48 -53.25
C THR A 478 10.64 29.28 -52.08
N VAL A 479 11.22 28.60 -51.11
CA VAL A 479 11.90 29.21 -49.96
C VAL A 479 13.32 28.68 -49.89
N GLY A 480 14.30 29.62 -50.04
CA GLY A 480 15.69 29.25 -50.06
C GLY A 480 16.09 28.32 -51.24
N GLY A 481 15.38 28.48 -52.37
CA GLY A 481 15.62 27.67 -53.59
C GLY A 481 14.95 26.28 -53.57
N LYS A 482 14.20 25.95 -52.55
CA LYS A 482 13.45 24.70 -52.46
C LYS A 482 11.96 24.97 -52.53
N ASP A 483 11.22 24.06 -53.20
CA ASP A 483 9.75 24.09 -53.16
C ASP A 483 9.24 23.99 -51.72
N ILE A 484 8.17 24.71 -51.40
CA ILE A 484 7.62 24.73 -50.05
C ILE A 484 7.23 23.32 -49.59
N TRP A 485 6.78 22.45 -50.50
CA TRP A 485 6.41 21.09 -50.16
C TRP A 485 7.61 20.20 -49.84
N GLU A 486 8.81 20.53 -50.37
CA GLU A 486 10.07 19.87 -49.99
C GLU A 486 10.53 20.22 -48.55
N LEU A 487 10.16 21.40 -48.10
CA LEU A 487 10.42 21.80 -46.71
C LEU A 487 9.45 21.18 -45.73
N ILE A 488 8.16 21.04 -46.13
CA ILE A 488 7.13 20.43 -45.27
C ILE A 488 7.28 18.91 -45.19
N TYR A 489 7.59 18.30 -46.34
CA TYR A 489 7.76 16.86 -46.43
C TYR A 489 9.14 16.53 -47.07
N PRO A 490 10.23 16.62 -46.31
CA PRO A 490 11.56 16.22 -46.85
C PRO A 490 11.58 14.71 -47.18
N VAL A 491 12.55 14.31 -48.00
CA VAL A 491 12.78 12.89 -48.28
C VAL A 491 12.93 12.12 -46.99
N GLY A 492 12.18 11.03 -46.85
CA GLY A 492 12.08 10.25 -45.63
C GLY A 492 10.82 10.57 -44.80
N ALA A 493 10.16 11.69 -45.02
CA ALA A 493 8.91 12.04 -44.27
C ALA A 493 7.80 11.01 -44.48
N ILE A 494 7.02 10.81 -43.48
CA ILE A 494 5.84 9.94 -43.49
C ILE A 494 4.59 10.81 -43.56
N TYR A 495 3.72 10.50 -44.52
CA TYR A 495 2.38 11.09 -44.67
C TYR A 495 1.33 10.06 -44.37
N ILE A 496 0.40 10.40 -43.50
CA ILE A 496 -0.69 9.53 -43.06
C ILE A 496 -2.02 10.21 -43.41
N SER A 497 -2.92 9.49 -44.07
CA SER A 497 -4.22 10.03 -44.48
C SER A 497 -5.30 8.94 -44.50
N ALA A 498 -6.53 9.33 -44.20
CA ALA A 498 -7.71 8.49 -44.44
C ALA A 498 -8.06 8.40 -45.95
N SER A 499 -7.57 9.33 -46.78
CA SER A 499 -7.76 9.32 -48.23
C SER A 499 -6.72 8.46 -48.92
N ALA A 500 -7.15 7.73 -49.93
CA ALA A 500 -6.31 6.92 -50.81
C ALA A 500 -5.48 7.76 -51.83
N THR A 501 -5.68 9.08 -51.84
CA THR A 501 -5.02 9.98 -52.78
C THR A 501 -3.51 9.89 -52.65
N ASP A 502 -2.80 9.65 -53.72
CA ASP A 502 -1.33 9.64 -53.78
C ASP A 502 -0.79 11.03 -53.41
N PRO A 503 0.05 11.15 -52.38
CA PRO A 503 0.63 12.43 -51.99
C PRO A 503 1.40 13.15 -53.11
N LYS A 504 1.86 12.42 -54.12
CA LYS A 504 2.46 12.99 -55.33
C LYS A 504 1.54 14.00 -56.00
N THR A 505 0.24 13.74 -56.03
CA THR A 505 -0.74 14.65 -56.64
C THR A 505 -1.00 15.90 -55.81
N LEU A 506 -0.70 15.86 -54.53
CA LEU A 506 -0.90 16.98 -53.60
C LEU A 506 0.38 17.81 -53.41
N PHE A 507 1.50 17.16 -53.27
CA PHE A 507 2.76 17.76 -52.82
C PHE A 507 3.93 17.54 -53.76
N GLY A 508 3.72 16.88 -54.93
CA GLY A 508 4.79 16.47 -55.81
C GLY A 508 5.69 15.39 -55.22
N GLY A 509 6.89 15.21 -55.78
CA GLY A 509 7.85 14.23 -55.30
C GLY A 509 7.48 12.79 -55.64
N THR A 510 8.23 11.86 -55.11
CA THR A 510 7.98 10.42 -55.25
C THR A 510 7.66 9.81 -53.90
N TRP A 511 6.61 9.00 -53.85
CA TRP A 511 6.09 8.42 -52.62
C TRP A 511 5.93 6.92 -52.76
N THR A 512 6.33 6.21 -51.73
CA THR A 512 6.14 4.76 -51.64
C THR A 512 5.15 4.46 -50.53
N ARG A 513 4.14 3.65 -50.84
CA ARG A 513 3.11 3.27 -49.90
C ARG A 513 3.60 2.21 -48.92
N ILE A 514 3.48 2.48 -47.63
CA ILE A 514 3.67 1.49 -46.56
C ILE A 514 2.34 0.77 -46.35
N LYS A 515 2.34 -0.54 -46.48
CA LYS A 515 1.13 -1.37 -46.39
C LYS A 515 1.29 -2.41 -45.31
N ASP A 516 0.16 -2.74 -44.65
CA ASP A 516 -0.01 -3.87 -43.76
C ASP A 516 1.04 -3.91 -42.62
N ARG A 517 1.38 -2.72 -42.06
CA ARG A 517 2.37 -2.56 -40.99
C ARG A 517 1.94 -1.51 -40.00
N PHE A 518 2.25 -1.78 -38.73
CA PHE A 518 2.29 -0.75 -37.70
C PHE A 518 3.61 0.03 -37.78
N LEU A 519 3.57 1.32 -37.53
CA LEU A 519 4.78 2.14 -37.44
C LEU A 519 5.33 2.05 -36.03
N LEU A 520 6.59 1.63 -35.93
CA LEU A 520 7.32 1.56 -34.68
C LEU A 520 8.41 2.64 -34.70
N ALA A 521 8.58 3.36 -33.60
CA ALA A 521 9.66 4.32 -33.47
C ALA A 521 11.02 3.61 -33.50
N ALA A 522 11.92 4.10 -34.37
CA ALA A 522 13.28 3.59 -34.42
C ALA A 522 14.08 3.99 -33.18
N GLY A 523 14.96 3.11 -32.73
CA GLY A 523 15.82 3.29 -31.58
C GLY A 523 16.98 2.32 -31.60
N ASP A 524 17.61 2.14 -30.45
CA ASP A 524 18.82 1.30 -30.32
C ASP A 524 18.54 -0.19 -30.64
N THR A 525 17.33 -0.67 -30.35
CA THR A 525 16.94 -2.05 -30.62
C THR A 525 16.37 -2.24 -32.03
N PHE A 526 15.64 -1.27 -32.55
CA PHE A 526 14.97 -1.35 -33.84
C PHE A 526 15.45 -0.21 -34.73
N ALA A 527 16.40 -0.53 -35.58
CA ALA A 527 16.93 0.47 -36.51
C ALA A 527 15.88 0.91 -37.56
N ALA A 528 15.96 2.16 -37.99
CA ALA A 528 15.07 2.73 -39.00
C ALA A 528 15.02 1.86 -40.27
N GLY A 529 13.82 1.65 -40.80
CA GLY A 529 13.58 0.86 -42.01
C GLY A 529 13.52 -0.67 -41.78
N LYS A 530 13.82 -1.16 -40.59
CA LYS A 530 13.66 -2.58 -40.28
C LYS A 530 12.18 -2.94 -40.19
N THR A 531 11.87 -4.16 -40.57
CA THR A 531 10.51 -4.70 -40.52
C THR A 531 10.50 -6.00 -39.72
N GLY A 532 9.47 -6.24 -38.98
CA GLY A 532 9.33 -7.42 -38.16
C GLY A 532 7.91 -7.54 -37.58
N GLY A 533 7.77 -8.46 -36.67
CA GLY A 533 6.51 -8.75 -36.02
C GLY A 533 5.58 -9.65 -36.87
N GLU A 534 4.59 -10.14 -36.26
CA GLU A 534 3.59 -11.02 -36.88
C GLU A 534 2.18 -10.63 -36.41
N ALA A 535 1.23 -10.69 -37.34
CA ALA A 535 -0.17 -10.33 -37.05
C ALA A 535 -0.91 -11.43 -36.29
N SER A 536 -0.41 -12.63 -36.35
CA SER A 536 -1.02 -13.79 -35.73
C SER A 536 0.07 -14.74 -35.28
N HIS A 537 0.02 -15.19 -34.07
CA HIS A 537 1.02 -16.04 -33.44
C HIS A 537 0.40 -17.32 -32.92
N THR A 538 1.07 -18.43 -33.13
CA THR A 538 0.73 -19.72 -32.50
C THR A 538 1.73 -19.96 -31.40
N LEU A 539 1.26 -19.96 -30.17
CA LEU A 539 2.11 -20.20 -29.01
C LEU A 539 2.89 -21.50 -29.13
N THR A 540 4.17 -21.43 -28.89
CA THR A 540 5.05 -22.60 -28.72
C THR A 540 5.00 -23.11 -27.28
N VAL A 541 5.53 -24.29 -27.07
CA VAL A 541 5.57 -24.87 -25.71
C VAL A 541 6.38 -24.00 -24.75
N ASP A 542 7.44 -23.38 -25.23
CA ASP A 542 8.33 -22.54 -24.41
C ASP A 542 7.73 -21.16 -24.04
N GLU A 543 6.62 -20.80 -24.68
CA GLU A 543 5.91 -19.52 -24.43
C GLU A 543 4.71 -19.68 -23.49
N ILE A 544 4.43 -20.90 -23.09
CA ILE A 544 3.35 -21.23 -22.15
C ILE A 544 3.97 -21.46 -20.78
N PRO A 545 3.54 -20.74 -19.73
CA PRO A 545 4.02 -21.02 -18.37
C PRO A 545 3.84 -22.46 -17.97
N ASP A 546 4.84 -23.00 -17.27
CA ASP A 546 4.73 -24.33 -16.66
C ASP A 546 3.48 -24.40 -15.77
N HIS A 547 2.66 -25.37 -16.03
CA HIS A 547 1.45 -25.61 -15.25
C HIS A 547 1.21 -27.09 -15.05
N THR A 548 0.56 -27.40 -13.97
CA THR A 548 0.23 -28.78 -13.61
C THR A 548 -1.28 -28.98 -13.60
N HIS A 549 -1.70 -30.15 -13.99
CA HIS A 549 -3.08 -30.59 -13.84
C HIS A 549 -3.18 -31.62 -12.73
N SER A 550 -4.08 -31.40 -11.80
CA SER A 550 -4.47 -32.42 -10.83
C SER A 550 -5.80 -33.05 -11.24
N TYR A 551 -5.87 -34.36 -11.17
CA TYR A 551 -7.15 -35.02 -11.34
C TYR A 551 -7.44 -35.94 -10.16
N GLN A 552 -8.69 -36.04 -9.81
CA GLN A 552 -9.14 -36.91 -8.74
C GLN A 552 -9.69 -38.21 -9.36
N TYR A 553 -9.06 -39.30 -9.01
CA TYR A 553 -9.50 -40.61 -9.45
C TYR A 553 -10.29 -41.32 -8.35
N THR A 554 -11.50 -41.72 -8.63
CA THR A 554 -12.36 -42.51 -7.74
C THR A 554 -12.43 -43.97 -8.18
N GLY A 555 -11.29 -44.65 -8.27
CA GLY A 555 -11.22 -46.04 -8.60
C GLY A 555 -10.63 -46.85 -7.47
N GLN A 556 -11.11 -48.10 -7.30
CA GLN A 556 -10.61 -49.02 -6.29
C GLN A 556 -9.17 -49.42 -6.63
N SER A 557 -8.27 -49.18 -5.71
CA SER A 557 -6.86 -49.52 -5.81
C SER A 557 -6.65 -50.99 -5.36
N THR A 558 -6.13 -51.81 -6.24
CA THR A 558 -5.63 -53.13 -5.85
C THR A 558 -4.10 -53.13 -5.93
N VAL A 559 -3.43 -53.27 -4.80
CA VAL A 559 -1.96 -53.35 -4.72
C VAL A 559 -1.52 -54.80 -4.99
N ILE A 560 -0.75 -55.03 -6.02
CA ILE A 560 -0.11 -56.29 -6.28
C ILE A 560 1.40 -56.07 -6.49
N GLY A 561 2.20 -56.36 -5.43
CA GLY A 561 3.67 -56.37 -5.50
C GLY A 561 4.37 -55.06 -5.19
N THR A 562 5.67 -55.16 -4.92
CA THR A 562 6.45 -54.13 -4.21
C THR A 562 6.96 -52.96 -5.06
N ASP A 563 6.74 -52.90 -6.36
CA ASP A 563 7.46 -51.87 -7.16
C ASP A 563 6.69 -51.17 -8.28
N THR A 564 5.41 -51.41 -8.48
CA THR A 564 4.70 -50.64 -9.53
C THR A 564 3.20 -50.54 -9.24
N ILE A 565 2.71 -49.32 -9.09
CA ILE A 565 1.27 -49.07 -9.07
C ILE A 565 0.76 -49.11 -10.51
N ARG A 566 -0.04 -50.12 -10.85
CA ARG A 566 -0.80 -50.18 -12.10
C ARG A 566 -2.26 -49.84 -11.81
N LEU A 567 -2.77 -48.84 -12.46
CA LEU A 567 -4.18 -48.49 -12.42
C LEU A 567 -4.92 -49.25 -13.52
N TYR A 568 -5.94 -50.02 -13.15
CA TYR A 568 -6.79 -50.76 -14.09
C TYR A 568 -8.19 -50.14 -14.13
N ASP A 569 -8.78 -50.00 -15.31
CA ASP A 569 -10.21 -49.83 -15.44
C ASP A 569 -10.93 -51.16 -15.10
N GLY A 570 -12.19 -51.11 -14.78
CA GLY A 570 -12.98 -52.27 -14.36
C GLY A 570 -13.04 -53.42 -15.36
N ASN A 571 -12.36 -53.36 -16.51
CA ASN A 571 -12.31 -54.38 -17.58
C ASN A 571 -10.94 -55.01 -17.77
N GLY A 572 -9.95 -54.77 -16.91
CA GLY A 572 -8.67 -55.45 -16.94
C GLY A 572 -7.72 -55.03 -18.07
N GLN A 573 -7.95 -53.93 -18.71
CA GLN A 573 -7.02 -53.34 -19.69
C GLN A 573 -6.26 -52.15 -19.08
N SER A 574 -4.94 -52.19 -19.19
CA SER A 574 -4.09 -51.09 -18.77
C SER A 574 -4.06 -50.02 -19.86
N ASN A 575 -4.70 -48.92 -19.64
CA ASN A 575 -4.49 -47.74 -20.49
C ASN A 575 -3.35 -46.91 -19.94
N GLN A 576 -2.20 -46.99 -20.58
CA GLN A 576 -1.15 -46.00 -20.39
C GLN A 576 -1.54 -44.73 -21.15
N TYR A 577 -2.02 -43.74 -20.44
CA TYR A 577 -2.10 -42.39 -21.00
C TYR A 577 -0.85 -41.60 -20.59
N THR A 578 0.17 -41.69 -21.42
CA THR A 578 1.13 -40.59 -21.52
C THR A 578 0.34 -39.44 -22.14
N GLY A 579 0.25 -38.32 -21.43
CA GLY A 579 -0.59 -37.21 -21.80
C GLY A 579 -0.45 -36.76 -23.26
N GLN A 580 -1.34 -37.24 -24.10
CA GLN A 580 -1.65 -36.51 -25.30
C GLN A 580 -2.66 -35.45 -24.91
N GLN A 581 -2.30 -34.20 -25.14
CA GLN A 581 -3.25 -33.11 -25.11
C GLN A 581 -4.50 -33.51 -25.90
N SER A 582 -5.65 -33.30 -25.30
CA SER A 582 -6.90 -33.46 -26.03
C SER A 582 -6.83 -32.59 -27.29
N SER A 583 -7.31 -33.09 -28.40
CA SER A 583 -7.42 -32.40 -29.70
C SER A 583 -8.18 -31.07 -29.66
N ASN A 584 -8.60 -30.63 -28.48
CA ASN A 584 -9.32 -29.40 -28.23
C ASN A 584 -8.50 -28.27 -27.60
N CYS A 585 -7.22 -28.48 -27.28
CA CYS A 585 -6.31 -27.39 -26.95
C CYS A 585 -5.84 -26.75 -28.25
N GLY A 586 -6.66 -25.99 -28.77
CA GLY A 586 -6.63 -25.03 -29.84
C GLY A 586 -5.53 -24.98 -30.87
N GLY A 587 -4.31 -25.10 -30.59
CA GLY A 587 -3.19 -24.98 -31.54
C GLY A 587 -3.36 -23.95 -32.68
N LYS A 588 -4.37 -23.09 -32.56
CA LYS A 588 -4.65 -22.04 -33.53
C LYS A 588 -3.95 -20.76 -33.12
N ALA A 589 -3.45 -20.08 -34.11
CA ALA A 589 -2.85 -18.78 -33.89
C ALA A 589 -3.86 -17.81 -33.29
N HIS A 590 -3.44 -17.06 -32.31
CA HIS A 590 -4.18 -15.93 -31.77
C HIS A 590 -3.80 -14.64 -32.50
N ASN A 591 -4.69 -13.71 -32.47
CA ASN A 591 -4.46 -12.40 -33.07
C ASN A 591 -3.56 -11.53 -32.17
N ASN A 592 -2.44 -11.05 -32.72
CA ASN A 592 -1.52 -10.11 -32.05
C ASN A 592 -1.85 -8.65 -32.35
N MET A 593 -2.87 -8.41 -33.19
CA MET A 593 -3.20 -7.06 -33.57
C MET A 593 -4.13 -6.41 -32.55
N PRO A 594 -3.75 -5.29 -31.92
CA PRO A 594 -4.67 -4.50 -31.10
C PRO A 594 -5.78 -3.91 -31.97
N PRO A 595 -6.87 -3.36 -31.37
CA PRO A 595 -7.83 -2.59 -32.14
C PRO A 595 -7.14 -1.48 -32.92
N TYR A 596 -7.39 -1.37 -34.20
CA TYR A 596 -6.72 -0.43 -35.07
C TYR A 596 -7.69 0.30 -36.01
N LEU A 597 -7.26 1.43 -36.47
CA LEU A 597 -7.83 2.14 -37.59
C LEU A 597 -6.84 2.06 -38.76
N ALA A 598 -7.23 1.43 -39.84
CA ALA A 598 -6.41 1.38 -41.04
C ALA A 598 -6.47 2.71 -41.79
N VAL A 599 -5.30 3.26 -42.04
CA VAL A 599 -5.10 4.51 -42.79
C VAL A 599 -4.08 4.30 -43.91
N TYR A 600 -4.06 5.18 -44.87
CA TYR A 600 -3.04 5.17 -45.90
C TYR A 600 -1.77 5.84 -45.38
N VAL A 601 -0.66 5.12 -45.43
CA VAL A 601 0.65 5.61 -45.02
C VAL A 601 1.60 5.61 -46.20
N TRP A 602 2.27 6.72 -46.38
CA TRP A 602 3.21 6.93 -47.48
C TRP A 602 4.52 7.47 -46.97
N GLN A 603 5.62 7.04 -47.53
CA GLN A 603 6.94 7.59 -47.27
C GLN A 603 7.43 8.31 -48.52
N ARG A 604 7.92 9.53 -48.36
CA ARG A 604 8.58 10.25 -49.44
C ARG A 604 9.93 9.63 -49.73
N THR A 605 10.19 9.29 -50.98
CA THR A 605 11.43 8.62 -51.43
C THR A 605 12.27 9.51 -52.35
N ALA A 606 11.68 10.49 -52.99
CA ALA A 606 12.38 11.52 -53.77
C ALA A 606 11.54 12.82 -53.85
#